data_27119e7a0c2f11b3a6466d47d8902112
#
_entry.id   27119e7a0c2f11b3a6466d47d8902112
#
_cell.length_a   1.000
_cell.length_b   1.000
_cell.length_c   1.000
_cell.angle_alpha   90.00
_cell.angle_beta   90.00
_cell.angle_gamma   90.00
#
_symmetry.space_group_name_H-M   'P 1'
#
loop_
_entity.id
_entity.type
_entity.pdbx_description
1 polymer ?
#
loop_
_entity_poly.entity_id
_entity_poly.type
_entity_poly.pdbx_seq_one_letter_code
_entity_poly.pdbx_strand_id
1 'polypeptide(L)'
;MVRSKKYRISGVDLLDTLENWDRLMNFRVNLIACGGTALTLLNIKESTKDVDLIVPEKKEYDKLIKFLMALNYRYTGNGLAHDDDPNFIYQLWCGNRVFTTDLLESPLKENNHILVKKWSHIYLGALNLTDLIITKMFRGTHADREDCIAAFATGQVDAENLLDKYSEAARYDLNPEKVLENFVNLAEGLHKEQLINDKFYQKISDHLQSWGYEEGPSKGPEPCSAGDH
;
A
#
# COMPACT_ATOMS: atom_id res chain seq x y z
N MET A 1 -12.59 -28.38 15.53
CA MET A 1 -11.67 -27.27 15.22
C MET A 1 -12.13 -26.67 13.90
N VAL A 2 -12.92 -25.58 13.92
CA VAL A 2 -13.33 -24.87 12.72
C VAL A 2 -12.12 -24.07 12.27
N ARG A 3 -11.50 -24.44 11.16
CA ARG A 3 -10.49 -23.61 10.50
C ARG A 3 -11.16 -22.29 10.14
N SER A 4 -10.72 -21.18 10.74
CA SER A 4 -11.16 -19.86 10.31
C SER A 4 -10.82 -19.74 8.82
N LYS A 5 -11.84 -19.64 7.95
CA LYS A 5 -11.63 -19.28 6.55
C LYS A 5 -10.87 -17.98 6.55
N LYS A 6 -9.61 -17.98 6.06
CA LYS A 6 -8.87 -16.76 5.78
C LYS A 6 -9.66 -16.03 4.70
N TYR A 7 -10.42 -15.02 5.11
CA TYR A 7 -11.22 -14.23 4.20
C TYR A 7 -10.28 -13.40 3.34
N ARG A 8 -10.39 -13.53 2.03
CA ARG A 8 -9.61 -12.80 1.05
C ARG A 8 -10.48 -12.56 -0.18
N ILE A 9 -10.29 -11.40 -0.83
CA ILE A 9 -10.99 -11.05 -2.06
C ILE A 9 -10.02 -11.04 -3.24
N SER A 10 -10.44 -11.60 -4.37
CA SER A 10 -9.73 -11.51 -5.64
C SER A 10 -10.01 -10.16 -6.34
N GLY A 11 -9.20 -9.83 -7.35
CA GLY A 11 -9.45 -8.64 -8.17
C GLY A 11 -10.81 -8.69 -8.88
N VAL A 12 -11.23 -9.87 -9.33
CA VAL A 12 -12.53 -10.05 -9.99
C VAL A 12 -13.68 -9.78 -9.02
N ASP A 13 -13.67 -10.41 -7.84
CA ASP A 13 -14.73 -10.23 -6.85
C ASP A 13 -14.83 -8.79 -6.36
N LEU A 14 -13.67 -8.09 -6.26
CA LEU A 14 -13.64 -6.68 -5.91
C LEU A 14 -14.25 -5.81 -7.01
N LEU A 15 -13.93 -6.08 -8.28
CA LEU A 15 -14.51 -5.34 -9.41
C LEU A 15 -16.02 -5.54 -9.49
N ASP A 16 -16.52 -6.76 -9.23
CA ASP A 16 -17.97 -7.07 -9.17
C ASP A 16 -18.65 -6.30 -8.03
N THR A 17 -18.00 -6.21 -6.88
CA THR A 17 -18.51 -5.43 -5.73
C THR A 17 -18.63 -3.94 -6.09
N LEU A 18 -17.59 -3.35 -6.69
CA LEU A 18 -17.58 -1.94 -7.09
C LEU A 18 -18.58 -1.67 -8.23
N GLU A 19 -18.78 -2.60 -9.15
CA GLU A 19 -19.81 -2.50 -10.18
C GLU A 19 -21.22 -2.51 -9.59
N ASN A 20 -21.46 -3.30 -8.55
CA ASN A 20 -22.74 -3.28 -7.84
C ASN A 20 -22.96 -1.93 -7.12
N TRP A 21 -21.90 -1.34 -6.53
CA TRP A 21 -22.01 0.02 -6.00
C TRP A 21 -22.33 1.04 -7.10
N ASP A 22 -21.63 0.98 -8.25
CA ASP A 22 -21.86 1.90 -9.38
C ASP A 22 -23.31 1.89 -9.85
N ARG A 23 -23.93 0.71 -9.96
CA ARG A 23 -25.33 0.55 -10.38
C ARG A 23 -26.34 1.21 -9.42
N LEU A 24 -25.99 1.34 -8.15
CA LEU A 24 -26.84 1.91 -7.11
C LEU A 24 -26.56 3.40 -6.85
N MET A 25 -25.44 3.91 -7.36
CA MET A 25 -25.02 5.29 -7.18
C MET A 25 -25.77 6.26 -8.09
N ASN A 26 -25.93 7.51 -7.62
CA ASN A 26 -26.44 8.64 -8.40
C ASN A 26 -25.48 9.84 -8.38
N PHE A 27 -24.24 9.63 -7.95
CA PHE A 27 -23.17 10.63 -7.91
C PHE A 27 -21.86 9.99 -8.39
N ARG A 28 -20.90 10.82 -8.81
CA ARG A 28 -19.58 10.35 -9.22
C ARG A 28 -18.62 10.33 -8.06
N VAL A 29 -17.67 9.36 -8.10
CA VAL A 29 -16.58 9.22 -7.15
C VAL A 29 -15.32 8.68 -7.84
N ASN A 30 -14.18 9.25 -7.45
CA ASN A 30 -12.86 8.76 -7.84
C ASN A 30 -12.30 7.89 -6.70
N LEU A 31 -12.02 6.64 -7.00
CA LEU A 31 -11.43 5.67 -6.09
C LEU A 31 -10.04 5.31 -6.57
N ILE A 32 -9.03 5.46 -5.72
CA ILE A 32 -7.67 5.03 -6.02
C ILE A 32 -7.31 3.91 -5.04
N ALA A 33 -7.18 2.70 -5.56
CA ALA A 33 -6.75 1.56 -4.76
C ALA A 33 -5.30 1.75 -4.29
N CYS A 34 -5.04 1.39 -3.04
CA CYS A 34 -3.71 1.40 -2.44
C CYS A 34 -3.45 0.07 -1.70
N GLY A 35 -2.34 -0.04 -0.99
CA GLY A 35 -2.04 -1.23 -0.19
C GLY A 35 -2.05 -2.54 -0.98
N GLY A 36 -2.57 -3.61 -0.36
CA GLY A 36 -2.72 -4.92 -1.00
C GLY A 36 -3.76 -4.93 -2.12
N THR A 37 -4.73 -4.03 -2.05
CA THR A 37 -5.79 -3.87 -3.04
C THR A 37 -5.23 -3.43 -4.39
N ALA A 38 -4.32 -2.44 -4.41
CA ALA A 38 -3.65 -2.01 -5.64
C ALA A 38 -2.87 -3.15 -6.30
N LEU A 39 -2.07 -3.89 -5.52
CA LEU A 39 -1.31 -5.03 -6.02
C LEU A 39 -2.21 -6.12 -6.61
N THR A 40 -3.36 -6.36 -5.98
CA THR A 40 -4.35 -7.35 -6.46
C THR A 40 -4.99 -6.90 -7.77
N LEU A 41 -5.37 -5.63 -7.89
CA LEU A 41 -5.95 -5.07 -9.12
C LEU A 41 -4.94 -4.96 -10.27
N LEU A 42 -3.66 -4.80 -9.95
CA LEU A 42 -2.56 -4.80 -10.92
C LEU A 42 -2.04 -6.22 -11.26
N ASN A 43 -2.69 -7.27 -10.75
CA ASN A 43 -2.32 -8.68 -10.94
C ASN A 43 -0.90 -9.04 -10.45
N ILE A 44 -0.36 -8.29 -9.49
CA ILE A 44 0.91 -8.58 -8.82
C ILE A 44 0.68 -9.55 -7.66
N LYS A 45 -0.54 -9.58 -7.12
CA LYS A 45 -0.97 -10.42 -6.02
C LYS A 45 -2.33 -11.05 -6.34
N GLU A 46 -2.54 -12.30 -5.95
CA GLU A 46 -3.79 -13.02 -6.26
C GLU A 46 -5.01 -12.45 -5.52
N SER A 47 -4.81 -11.99 -4.28
CA SER A 47 -5.91 -11.55 -3.42
C SER A 47 -5.44 -10.68 -2.26
N THR A 48 -6.35 -9.90 -1.70
CA THR A 48 -6.11 -9.09 -0.49
C THR A 48 -7.06 -9.50 0.64
N LYS A 49 -6.70 -9.17 1.90
CA LYS A 49 -7.54 -9.41 3.09
C LYS A 49 -8.54 -8.28 3.32
N ASP A 50 -8.11 -7.06 3.00
CA ASP A 50 -8.85 -5.82 3.22
C ASP A 50 -8.93 -5.07 1.89
N VAL A 51 -9.92 -4.20 1.73
CA VAL A 51 -10.00 -3.29 0.58
C VAL A 51 -9.57 -1.90 1.02
N ASP A 52 -8.42 -1.45 0.51
CA ASP A 52 -7.85 -0.14 0.77
C ASP A 52 -8.11 0.79 -0.42
N LEU A 53 -8.88 1.85 -0.23
CA LEU A 53 -9.22 2.82 -1.27
C LEU A 53 -9.01 4.25 -0.76
N ILE A 54 -8.37 5.07 -1.57
CA ILE A 54 -8.26 6.52 -1.37
C ILE A 54 -9.43 7.17 -2.12
N VAL A 55 -10.10 8.09 -1.47
CA VAL A 55 -11.07 9.01 -2.06
C VAL A 55 -10.49 10.42 -1.94
N PRO A 56 -9.81 10.94 -2.97
CA PRO A 56 -9.04 12.17 -2.87
C PRO A 56 -9.89 13.41 -2.54
N GLU A 57 -11.10 13.46 -3.06
CA GLU A 57 -12.00 14.59 -2.87
C GLU A 57 -12.90 14.41 -1.64
N LYS A 58 -12.76 15.28 -0.63
CA LYS A 58 -13.54 15.22 0.62
C LYS A 58 -15.06 15.15 0.39
N LYS A 59 -15.58 15.89 -0.60
CA LYS A 59 -17.01 15.87 -0.92
C LYS A 59 -17.48 14.52 -1.46
N GLU A 60 -16.64 13.85 -2.26
CA GLU A 60 -16.90 12.51 -2.79
C GLU A 60 -16.83 11.48 -1.65
N TYR A 61 -15.82 11.60 -0.79
CA TYR A 61 -15.67 10.76 0.40
C TYR A 61 -16.92 10.80 1.30
N ASP A 62 -17.38 12.01 1.66
CA ASP A 62 -18.56 12.16 2.53
C ASP A 62 -19.84 11.59 1.90
N LYS A 63 -20.01 11.71 0.58
CA LYS A 63 -21.13 11.10 -0.14
C LYS A 63 -21.00 9.57 -0.16
N LEU A 64 -19.79 9.04 -0.42
CA LEU A 64 -19.54 7.61 -0.45
C LEU A 64 -19.83 6.97 0.92
N ILE A 65 -19.35 7.57 2.01
CA ILE A 65 -19.62 7.07 3.36
C ILE A 65 -21.13 6.99 3.63
N LYS A 66 -21.88 8.06 3.33
CA LYS A 66 -23.35 8.09 3.52
C LYS A 66 -24.05 7.02 2.67
N PHE A 67 -23.61 6.83 1.44
CA PHE A 67 -24.12 5.82 0.53
C PHE A 67 -23.87 4.41 1.08
N LEU A 68 -22.64 4.10 1.51
CA LEU A 68 -22.31 2.79 2.07
C LEU A 68 -23.09 2.51 3.36
N MET A 69 -23.25 3.52 4.23
CA MET A 69 -24.08 3.37 5.43
C MET A 69 -25.55 3.06 5.10
N ALA A 70 -26.08 3.62 4.02
CA ALA A 70 -27.42 3.30 3.53
C ALA A 70 -27.54 1.88 2.95
N LEU A 71 -26.41 1.29 2.54
CA LEU A 71 -26.29 -0.10 2.09
C LEU A 71 -25.88 -1.07 3.21
N ASN A 72 -26.16 -0.75 4.46
CA ASN A 72 -25.87 -1.58 5.64
C ASN A 72 -24.37 -1.83 5.92
N TYR A 73 -23.48 -0.93 5.44
CA TYR A 73 -22.12 -0.91 5.93
C TYR A 73 -22.08 -0.18 7.29
N ARG A 74 -21.27 -0.68 8.21
CA ARG A 74 -21.09 -0.10 9.55
C ARG A 74 -19.62 0.10 9.85
N TYR A 75 -19.31 1.16 10.61
CA TYR A 75 -17.97 1.35 11.13
C TYR A 75 -17.61 0.25 12.12
N THR A 76 -16.43 -0.32 11.92
CA THR A 76 -15.73 -1.22 12.85
C THR A 76 -14.49 -0.52 13.37
N GLY A 77 -13.72 -1.14 14.28
CA GLY A 77 -12.46 -0.56 14.74
C GLY A 77 -11.42 -0.31 13.64
N ASN A 78 -11.55 -0.98 12.49
CA ASN A 78 -10.53 -0.99 11.42
C ASN A 78 -11.04 -0.44 10.07
N GLY A 79 -12.28 0.02 9.97
CA GLY A 79 -12.87 0.51 8.72
C GLY A 79 -14.37 0.25 8.64
N LEU A 80 -14.89 0.06 7.44
CA LEU A 80 -16.30 -0.28 7.20
C LEU A 80 -16.44 -1.77 6.89
N ALA A 81 -17.46 -2.41 7.43
CA ALA A 81 -17.86 -3.77 7.06
C ALA A 81 -19.35 -3.82 6.76
N HIS A 82 -19.77 -4.68 5.84
CA HIS A 82 -21.17 -4.94 5.57
C HIS A 82 -21.76 -5.83 6.66
N ASP A 83 -23.04 -5.61 7.03
CA ASP A 83 -23.70 -6.36 8.11
C ASP A 83 -23.74 -7.88 7.83
N ASP A 84 -23.85 -8.30 6.55
CA ASP A 84 -23.82 -9.71 6.15
C ASP A 84 -22.40 -10.30 6.11
N ASP A 85 -21.36 -9.46 6.16
CA ASP A 85 -19.96 -9.87 6.12
C ASP A 85 -19.07 -8.99 7.02
N PRO A 86 -19.25 -9.14 8.34
CA PRO A 86 -18.58 -8.25 9.32
C PRO A 86 -17.06 -8.48 9.42
N ASN A 87 -16.55 -9.54 8.80
CA ASN A 87 -15.12 -9.88 8.87
C ASN A 87 -14.31 -9.33 7.67
N PHE A 88 -14.99 -8.76 6.68
CA PHE A 88 -14.34 -8.19 5.51
C PHE A 88 -14.37 -6.66 5.57
N ILE A 89 -13.19 -6.05 5.61
CA ILE A 89 -13.01 -4.63 5.93
C ILE A 89 -12.71 -3.81 4.68
N TYR A 90 -13.42 -2.70 4.54
CA TYR A 90 -13.17 -1.64 3.57
C TYR A 90 -12.57 -0.44 4.31
N GLN A 91 -11.30 -0.16 4.04
CA GLN A 91 -10.60 1.02 4.56
C GLN A 91 -10.68 2.13 3.51
N LEU A 92 -11.34 3.22 3.86
CA LEU A 92 -11.50 4.38 2.98
C LEU A 92 -10.69 5.56 3.54
N TRP A 93 -9.72 6.02 2.77
CA TRP A 93 -8.83 7.11 3.11
C TRP A 93 -9.28 8.39 2.39
N CYS A 94 -9.39 9.50 3.11
CA CYS A 94 -9.80 10.79 2.55
C CYS A 94 -8.58 11.65 2.21
N GLY A 95 -8.57 12.26 1.04
CA GLY A 95 -7.48 13.13 0.60
C GLY A 95 -6.26 12.37 0.08
N ASN A 96 -5.07 12.82 0.43
CA ASN A 96 -3.80 12.24 -0.04
C ASN A 96 -3.14 11.32 1.00
N ARG A 97 -3.82 11.03 2.10
CA ARG A 97 -3.24 10.24 3.20
C ARG A 97 -3.61 8.77 3.12
N VAL A 98 -2.63 7.91 3.30
CA VAL A 98 -2.78 6.44 3.39
C VAL A 98 -2.10 5.97 4.67
N PHE A 99 -2.85 5.41 5.62
CA PHE A 99 -2.36 5.09 6.96
C PHE A 99 -1.74 6.34 7.65
N THR A 100 -0.44 6.30 7.90
CA THR A 100 0.34 7.40 8.50
C THR A 100 1.09 8.23 7.46
N THR A 101 1.07 7.84 6.19
CA THR A 101 1.86 8.44 5.12
C THR A 101 1.02 9.44 4.32
N ASP A 102 1.49 10.67 4.21
CA ASP A 102 0.95 11.65 3.27
C ASP A 102 1.67 11.51 1.92
N LEU A 103 0.91 11.33 0.85
CA LEU A 103 1.43 11.34 -0.51
C LEU A 103 1.93 12.76 -0.84
N LEU A 104 3.09 12.86 -1.47
CA LEU A 104 3.68 14.15 -1.86
C LEU A 104 2.77 14.95 -2.80
N GLU A 105 1.97 14.25 -3.60
CA GLU A 105 1.06 14.82 -4.57
C GLU A 105 -0.29 14.11 -4.55
N SER A 106 -1.30 14.77 -5.15
CA SER A 106 -2.61 14.12 -5.31
C SER A 106 -2.50 12.83 -6.12
N PRO A 107 -3.12 11.73 -5.65
CA PRO A 107 -3.16 10.48 -6.42
C PRO A 107 -3.96 10.60 -7.72
N LEU A 108 -4.74 11.68 -7.93
CA LEU A 108 -5.43 11.97 -9.19
C LEU A 108 -4.56 12.70 -10.21
N LYS A 109 -3.37 13.18 -9.81
CA LYS A 109 -2.45 13.80 -10.76
C LYS A 109 -2.04 12.78 -11.82
N GLU A 110 -1.78 13.25 -13.02
CA GLU A 110 -1.29 12.43 -14.13
C GLU A 110 -0.03 11.63 -13.71
N ASN A 111 0.00 10.35 -14.05
CA ASN A 111 1.05 9.38 -13.70
C ASN A 111 1.13 8.98 -12.21
N ASN A 112 0.31 9.52 -11.32
CA ASN A 112 0.28 9.08 -9.92
C ASN A 112 -0.65 7.89 -9.69
N HIS A 113 -1.40 7.47 -10.71
CA HIS A 113 -2.21 6.26 -10.67
C HIS A 113 -2.30 5.59 -12.06
N ILE A 114 -2.64 4.32 -12.05
CA ILE A 114 -2.91 3.50 -13.23
C ILE A 114 -4.42 3.29 -13.30
N LEU A 115 -5.05 3.66 -14.43
CA LEU A 115 -6.47 3.39 -14.61
C LEU A 115 -6.73 1.88 -14.65
N VAL A 116 -7.60 1.41 -13.76
CA VAL A 116 -8.04 0.01 -13.70
C VAL A 116 -9.36 -0.16 -14.45
N LYS A 117 -10.39 0.60 -14.06
CA LYS A 117 -11.72 0.54 -14.69
C LYS A 117 -12.49 1.83 -14.49
N LYS A 118 -13.38 2.13 -15.44
CA LYS A 118 -14.29 3.27 -15.36
C LYS A 118 -15.70 2.80 -15.68
N TRP A 119 -16.63 3.07 -14.76
CA TRP A 119 -18.06 2.87 -14.94
C TRP A 119 -18.79 4.21 -15.10
N SER A 120 -20.10 4.22 -14.89
CA SER A 120 -20.92 5.44 -15.02
C SER A 120 -20.66 6.47 -13.93
N HIS A 121 -20.45 5.99 -12.70
CA HIS A 121 -20.32 6.80 -11.49
C HIS A 121 -18.96 6.61 -10.81
N ILE A 122 -18.33 5.44 -10.95
CA ILE A 122 -17.03 5.13 -10.33
C ILE A 122 -15.91 5.22 -11.36
N TYR A 123 -14.88 6.02 -11.06
CA TYR A 123 -13.55 5.94 -11.64
C TYR A 123 -12.67 5.17 -10.67
N LEU A 124 -12.10 4.04 -11.11
CA LEU A 124 -11.18 3.23 -10.31
C LEU A 124 -9.78 3.29 -10.90
N GLY A 125 -8.84 3.84 -10.15
CA GLY A 125 -7.41 3.76 -10.39
C GLY A 125 -6.73 2.86 -9.35
N ALA A 126 -5.50 2.47 -9.60
CA ALA A 126 -4.56 1.92 -8.62
C ALA A 126 -3.39 2.90 -8.47
N LEU A 127 -2.94 3.14 -7.25
CA LEU A 127 -1.77 3.98 -6.98
C LEU A 127 -0.58 3.47 -7.79
N ASN A 128 0.24 4.35 -8.37
CA ASN A 128 1.43 3.95 -9.09
C ASN A 128 2.38 3.15 -8.17
N LEU A 129 3.24 2.32 -8.74
CA LEU A 129 4.07 1.42 -7.97
C LEU A 129 5.09 2.14 -7.08
N THR A 130 5.59 3.30 -7.48
CA THR A 130 6.52 4.12 -6.69
C THR A 130 5.86 4.61 -5.40
N ASP A 131 4.70 5.27 -5.51
CA ASP A 131 3.97 5.78 -4.34
C ASP A 131 3.42 4.63 -3.48
N LEU A 132 3.05 3.49 -4.11
CA LEU A 132 2.63 2.29 -3.39
C LEU A 132 3.77 1.72 -2.53
N ILE A 133 5.00 1.64 -3.07
CA ILE A 133 6.18 1.19 -2.33
C ILE A 133 6.48 2.17 -1.18
N ILE A 134 6.43 3.47 -1.42
CA ILE A 134 6.64 4.49 -0.38
C ILE A 134 5.67 4.26 0.78
N THR A 135 4.35 4.20 0.50
CA THR A 135 3.34 4.03 1.56
C THR A 135 3.50 2.72 2.34
N LYS A 136 3.95 1.65 1.68
CA LYS A 136 4.20 0.36 2.33
C LYS A 136 5.46 0.39 3.20
N MET A 137 6.54 0.96 2.70
CA MET A 137 7.81 0.98 3.41
C MET A 137 7.85 2.00 4.56
N PHE A 138 6.97 3.00 4.57
CA PHE A 138 6.77 3.85 5.74
C PHE A 138 6.21 3.06 6.92
N ARG A 139 5.39 2.02 6.68
CA ARG A 139 4.99 1.04 7.69
C ARG A 139 6.07 -0.02 7.92
N GLY A 140 6.69 -0.52 6.87
CA GLY A 140 7.87 -1.37 6.86
C GLY A 140 7.72 -2.75 7.48
N THR A 141 6.52 -3.36 7.46
CA THR A 141 6.35 -4.73 7.93
C THR A 141 7.01 -5.73 6.97
N HIS A 142 7.27 -6.95 7.45
CA HIS A 142 7.80 -8.03 6.59
C HIS A 142 6.92 -8.27 5.35
N ALA A 143 5.59 -8.31 5.53
CA ALA A 143 4.65 -8.48 4.43
C ALA A 143 4.67 -7.27 3.44
N ASP A 144 4.92 -6.05 3.93
CA ASP A 144 5.07 -4.88 3.07
C ASP A 144 6.32 -4.97 2.21
N ARG A 145 7.43 -5.45 2.78
CA ARG A 145 8.68 -5.65 2.06
C ARG A 145 8.53 -6.71 0.96
N GLU A 146 7.90 -7.86 1.26
CA GLU A 146 7.60 -8.88 0.25
C GLU A 146 6.73 -8.34 -0.89
N ASP A 147 5.69 -7.59 -0.55
CA ASP A 147 4.82 -6.93 -1.53
C ASP A 147 5.61 -5.92 -2.41
N CYS A 148 6.56 -5.17 -1.83
CA CYS A 148 7.42 -4.24 -2.56
C CYS A 148 8.42 -4.97 -3.48
N ILE A 149 9.02 -6.07 -3.04
CA ILE A 149 9.87 -6.91 -3.89
C ILE A 149 9.08 -7.46 -5.08
N ALA A 150 7.86 -7.94 -4.85
CA ALA A 150 6.98 -8.39 -5.93
C ALA A 150 6.64 -7.26 -6.93
N ALA A 151 6.40 -6.04 -6.43
CA ALA A 151 6.19 -4.87 -7.29
C ALA A 151 7.43 -4.53 -8.13
N PHE A 152 8.62 -4.60 -7.56
CA PHE A 152 9.88 -4.39 -8.27
C PHE A 152 10.13 -5.45 -9.35
N ALA A 153 9.80 -6.70 -9.08
CA ALA A 153 9.97 -7.82 -10.02
C ALA A 153 9.14 -7.66 -11.31
N THR A 154 8.15 -6.76 -11.34
CA THR A 154 7.43 -6.41 -12.58
C THR A 154 8.29 -5.67 -13.61
N GLY A 155 9.44 -5.10 -13.20
CA GLY A 155 10.29 -4.25 -14.03
C GLY A 155 9.69 -2.88 -14.38
N GLN A 156 8.59 -2.48 -13.74
CA GLN A 156 7.90 -1.21 -14.01
C GLN A 156 8.27 -0.10 -13.02
N VAL A 157 9.10 -0.40 -12.01
CA VAL A 157 9.54 0.57 -11.01
C VAL A 157 10.86 1.19 -11.45
N ASP A 158 10.88 2.51 -11.59
CA ASP A 158 12.11 3.27 -11.75
C ASP A 158 12.77 3.44 -10.37
N ALA A 159 13.87 2.73 -10.18
CA ALA A 159 14.60 2.67 -8.91
C ALA A 159 15.21 4.03 -8.51
N GLU A 160 15.70 4.82 -9.48
CA GLU A 160 16.26 6.15 -9.23
C GLU A 160 15.16 7.12 -8.77
N ASN A 161 14.06 7.16 -9.51
CA ASN A 161 12.90 7.99 -9.15
C ASN A 161 12.31 7.57 -7.78
N LEU A 162 12.30 6.26 -7.47
CA LEU A 162 11.86 5.79 -6.16
C LEU A 162 12.79 6.30 -5.04
N LEU A 163 14.11 6.22 -5.20
CA LEU A 163 15.07 6.71 -4.20
C LEU A 163 14.87 8.20 -3.93
N ASP A 164 14.72 9.02 -4.98
CA ASP A 164 14.54 10.46 -4.86
C ASP A 164 13.21 10.79 -4.13
N LYS A 165 12.10 10.23 -4.59
CA LYS A 165 10.78 10.45 -3.98
C LYS A 165 10.68 9.91 -2.55
N TYR A 166 11.28 8.74 -2.28
CA TYR A 166 11.32 8.18 -0.93
C TYR A 166 12.06 9.08 0.04
N SER A 167 13.23 9.57 -0.39
CA SER A 167 14.05 10.49 0.39
C SER A 167 13.33 11.81 0.66
N GLU A 168 12.61 12.34 -0.33
CA GLU A 168 11.80 13.54 -0.16
C GLU A 168 10.66 13.29 0.85
N ALA A 169 9.91 12.21 0.69
CA ALA A 169 8.80 11.87 1.59
C ALA A 169 9.27 11.63 3.03
N ALA A 170 10.42 10.96 3.22
CA ALA A 170 10.98 10.67 4.54
C ALA A 170 11.27 11.95 5.36
N ARG A 171 11.55 13.10 4.72
CA ARG A 171 11.78 14.39 5.42
C ARG A 171 10.56 14.90 6.16
N TYR A 172 9.37 14.48 5.77
CA TYR A 172 8.10 14.91 6.37
C TYR A 172 7.57 13.90 7.38
N ASP A 173 8.23 12.73 7.57
CA ASP A 173 7.83 11.75 8.57
C ASP A 173 8.28 12.18 9.99
N LEU A 174 7.50 11.76 10.99
CA LEU A 174 7.83 12.03 12.41
C LEU A 174 9.01 11.20 12.91
N ASN A 175 9.32 10.11 12.23
CA ASN A 175 10.44 9.23 12.53
C ASN A 175 11.21 8.87 11.24
N PRO A 176 11.94 9.84 10.65
CA PRO A 176 12.64 9.64 9.40
C PRO A 176 13.70 8.54 9.47
N GLU A 177 14.36 8.35 10.61
CA GLU A 177 15.35 7.28 10.80
C GLU A 177 14.75 5.90 10.60
N LYS A 178 13.57 5.64 11.19
CA LYS A 178 12.86 4.37 11.03
C LYS A 178 12.41 4.14 9.58
N VAL A 179 11.94 5.18 8.93
CA VAL A 179 11.53 5.12 7.52
C VAL A 179 12.73 4.82 6.64
N LEU A 180 13.88 5.42 6.89
CA LEU A 180 15.14 5.16 6.17
C LEU A 180 15.65 3.73 6.42
N GLU A 181 15.62 3.24 7.67
CA GLU A 181 15.94 1.84 7.99
C GLU A 181 15.08 0.86 7.20
N ASN A 182 13.77 1.13 7.10
CA ASN A 182 12.88 0.31 6.29
C ASN A 182 13.31 0.26 4.82
N PHE A 183 13.79 1.37 4.28
CA PHE A 183 14.27 1.43 2.89
C PHE A 183 15.57 0.65 2.69
N VAL A 184 16.50 0.70 3.66
CA VAL A 184 17.70 -0.18 3.65
C VAL A 184 17.30 -1.64 3.60
N ASN A 185 16.40 -2.05 4.49
CA ASN A 185 15.90 -3.43 4.53
C ASN A 185 15.21 -3.87 3.21
N LEU A 186 14.56 -2.94 2.50
CA LEU A 186 14.03 -3.20 1.17
C LEU A 186 15.17 -3.35 0.16
N ALA A 187 16.14 -2.42 0.16
CA ALA A 187 17.27 -2.44 -0.76
C ALA A 187 18.10 -3.74 -0.64
N GLU A 188 18.34 -4.22 0.58
CA GLU A 188 18.98 -5.52 0.83
C GLU A 188 18.18 -6.68 0.21
N GLY A 189 16.86 -6.67 0.39
CA GLY A 189 15.98 -7.67 -0.23
C GLY A 189 16.03 -7.63 -1.75
N LEU A 190 15.95 -6.45 -2.35
CA LEU A 190 16.03 -6.25 -3.80
C LEU A 190 17.37 -6.68 -4.38
N HIS A 191 18.47 -6.38 -3.68
CA HIS A 191 19.82 -6.78 -4.08
C HIS A 191 19.99 -8.30 -4.00
N LYS A 192 19.52 -8.94 -2.94
CA LYS A 192 19.53 -10.39 -2.77
C LYS A 192 18.76 -11.12 -3.88
N GLU A 193 17.63 -10.58 -4.29
CA GLU A 193 16.82 -11.09 -5.40
C GLU A 193 17.34 -10.64 -6.79
N GLN A 194 18.49 -9.95 -6.85
CA GLN A 194 19.12 -9.45 -8.08
C GLN A 194 18.24 -8.49 -8.90
N LEU A 195 17.31 -7.80 -8.25
CA LEU A 195 16.42 -6.80 -8.85
C LEU A 195 17.06 -5.42 -8.97
N ILE A 196 18.12 -5.17 -8.21
CA ILE A 196 19.02 -4.00 -8.32
C ILE A 196 20.47 -4.47 -8.37
N ASN A 197 21.33 -3.70 -9.04
CA ASN A 197 22.75 -4.02 -9.14
C ASN A 197 23.57 -3.45 -7.96
N ASP A 198 24.82 -3.94 -7.80
CA ASP A 198 25.74 -3.52 -6.74
C ASP A 198 25.95 -1.99 -6.71
N LYS A 199 26.07 -1.37 -7.88
CA LYS A 199 26.28 0.08 -7.99
C LYS A 199 25.11 0.87 -7.42
N PHE A 200 23.88 0.45 -7.72
CA PHE A 200 22.69 1.14 -7.20
C PHE A 200 22.49 0.84 -5.71
N TYR A 201 22.76 -0.39 -5.28
CA TYR A 201 22.74 -0.74 -3.85
C TYR A 201 23.73 0.13 -3.04
N GLN A 202 24.98 0.28 -3.53
CA GLN A 202 25.95 1.16 -2.90
C GLN A 202 25.49 2.62 -2.88
N LYS A 203 24.88 3.10 -3.98
CA LYS A 203 24.31 4.47 -4.03
C LYS A 203 23.27 4.71 -2.95
N ILE A 204 22.41 3.72 -2.67
CA ILE A 204 21.42 3.82 -1.57
C ILE A 204 22.15 3.93 -0.23
N SER A 205 23.14 3.09 0.04
CA SER A 205 23.93 3.13 1.27
C SER A 205 24.61 4.49 1.47
N ASP A 206 25.27 5.01 0.43
CA ASP A 206 25.96 6.31 0.48
C ASP A 206 24.97 7.47 0.70
N HIS A 207 23.81 7.41 0.05
CA HIS A 207 22.77 8.42 0.20
C HIS A 207 22.23 8.46 1.63
N LEU A 208 22.00 7.31 2.24
CA LEU A 208 21.49 7.20 3.61
C LEU A 208 22.52 7.61 4.67
N GLN A 209 23.80 7.30 4.46
CA GLN A 209 24.88 7.80 5.32
C GLN A 209 24.95 9.33 5.33
N SER A 210 24.70 9.98 4.19
CA SER A 210 24.64 11.45 4.09
C SER A 210 23.55 12.09 4.96
N TRP A 211 22.57 11.30 5.40
CA TRP A 211 21.50 11.71 6.33
C TRP A 211 21.86 11.49 7.80
N GLY A 212 23.10 11.05 8.10
CA GLY A 212 23.54 10.74 9.44
C GLY A 212 23.06 9.37 9.95
N TYR A 213 22.61 8.49 9.06
CA TYR A 213 22.30 7.12 9.39
C TYR A 213 23.61 6.34 9.53
N GLU A 214 24.01 6.00 10.76
CA GLU A 214 25.06 5.02 11.01
C GLU A 214 24.40 3.61 11.00
N GLU A 215 24.91 2.72 10.15
CA GLU A 215 24.51 1.31 10.18
C GLU A 215 24.74 0.76 11.61
N GLY A 216 23.65 0.50 12.33
CA GLY A 216 23.77 -0.25 13.58
C GLY A 216 24.39 -1.62 13.30
N PRO A 217 25.19 -2.18 14.23
CA PRO A 217 25.85 -3.47 14.01
C PRO A 217 24.81 -4.50 13.59
N SER A 218 25.03 -5.14 12.43
CA SER A 218 24.20 -6.23 11.93
C SER A 218 24.01 -7.24 13.07
N LYS A 219 22.78 -7.42 13.57
CA LYS A 219 22.47 -8.45 14.54
C LYS A 219 22.80 -9.78 13.88
N GLY A 220 23.96 -10.32 14.17
CA GLY A 220 24.30 -11.69 13.85
C GLY A 220 23.21 -12.63 14.40
N PRO A 221 23.05 -13.83 13.81
CA PRO A 221 22.03 -14.77 14.26
C PRO A 221 22.18 -14.98 15.78
N GLU A 222 21.08 -14.78 16.51
CA GLU A 222 21.04 -15.05 17.94
C GLU A 222 21.49 -16.51 18.17
N PRO A 223 22.45 -16.75 19.08
CA PRO A 223 22.85 -18.11 19.38
C PRO A 223 21.63 -18.85 19.96
N CYS A 224 21.29 -20.00 19.37
CA CYS A 224 20.32 -20.91 19.93
C CYS A 224 20.69 -21.17 21.39
N SER A 225 19.86 -20.70 22.33
CA SER A 225 19.99 -21.08 23.74
C SER A 225 19.76 -22.59 23.81
N ALA A 226 20.83 -23.32 24.03
CA ALA A 226 20.77 -24.71 24.45
C ALA A 226 19.97 -24.76 25.75
N GLY A 227 18.86 -25.49 25.73
CA GLY A 227 18.10 -25.79 26.91
C GLY A 227 18.93 -26.70 27.82
N ASP A 228 19.12 -26.27 29.04
CA ASP A 228 19.52 -27.15 30.12
C ASP A 228 18.31 -27.44 31.00
N HIS A 229 18.05 -28.78 31.08
CA HIS A 229 17.27 -29.54 32.06
C HIS A 229 15.80 -29.28 32.28
#